data_c84ae522400ee1d4e0fdc16ddd8ee6ab
#
_entry.id   c84ae522400ee1d4e0fdc16ddd8ee6ab
#
_cell.length_a   1.000
_cell.length_b   1.000
_cell.length_c   1.000
_cell.angle_alpha   90.00
_cell.angle_beta   90.00
_cell.angle_gamma   90.00
#
_symmetry.space_group_name_H-M   'P 1'
#
loop_
_entity.id
_entity.type
_entity.pdbx_description
1 polymer ?
#
loop_
_entity_poly.entity_id
_entity_poly.type
_entity_poly.pdbx_seq_one_letter_code
_entity_poly.pdbx_strand_id
1 'polypeptide(L)'
;ISKVFDQFDIPYEAKVISAHRTPDEMYDYAKKAKGRGIQYIIAGAGGAAHLPGMIASSTEIPVLGVPIPTKHLEGNDSLLSIVQMPKGVPVATFAIGEAGAINSALFVISMISTHNEDVEKKLVKYREKQKKKVLEMKLDS
;
A
#
# COMPACT_ATOMS: atom_id res chain seq x y z
N ILE A 1 -3.04 2.62 6.95
CA ILE A 1 -3.82 2.24 5.74
C ILE A 1 -5.32 2.28 6.08
N SER A 2 -5.82 1.43 7.00
CA SER A 2 -7.25 1.32 7.33
C SER A 2 -7.90 2.67 7.65
N LYS A 3 -7.31 3.46 8.56
CA LYS A 3 -7.82 4.81 8.91
C LYS A 3 -7.95 5.74 7.70
N VAL A 4 -7.08 5.58 6.69
CA VAL A 4 -7.16 6.37 5.45
C VAL A 4 -8.36 5.90 4.63
N PHE A 5 -8.54 4.59 4.45
CA PHE A 5 -9.68 4.05 3.72
C PHE A 5 -11.02 4.38 4.39
N ASP A 6 -11.09 4.30 5.73
CA ASP A 6 -12.28 4.71 6.50
C ASP A 6 -12.64 6.19 6.24
N GLN A 7 -11.63 7.07 6.18
CA GLN A 7 -11.83 8.50 5.91
C GLN A 7 -12.42 8.79 4.52
N PHE A 8 -12.20 7.89 3.56
CA PHE A 8 -12.70 8.03 2.18
C PHE A 8 -13.88 7.11 1.88
N ASP A 9 -14.37 6.36 2.87
CA ASP A 9 -15.43 5.35 2.73
C ASP A 9 -15.10 4.27 1.69
N ILE A 10 -13.82 3.88 1.62
CA ILE A 10 -13.36 2.80 0.73
C ILE A 10 -13.43 1.47 1.50
N PRO A 11 -14.21 0.50 1.02
CA PRO A 11 -14.25 -0.82 1.65
C PRO A 11 -12.91 -1.56 1.50
N TYR A 12 -12.50 -2.24 2.53
CA TYR A 12 -11.26 -3.01 2.53
C TYR A 12 -11.39 -4.26 3.42
N GLU A 13 -10.51 -5.19 3.23
CA GLU A 13 -10.22 -6.26 4.19
C GLU A 13 -8.76 -6.18 4.64
N ALA A 14 -8.46 -6.66 5.83
CA ALA A 14 -7.11 -6.75 6.35
C ALA A 14 -6.82 -8.16 6.84
N LYS A 15 -5.70 -8.73 6.41
CA LYS A 15 -5.24 -10.06 6.80
C LYS A 15 -3.77 -10.06 7.14
N VAL A 16 -3.38 -10.91 8.08
CA VAL A 16 -1.97 -11.25 8.34
C VAL A 16 -1.66 -12.54 7.59
N ILE A 17 -0.75 -12.44 6.62
CA ILE A 17 -0.28 -13.56 5.80
C ILE A 17 1.25 -13.53 5.79
N SER A 18 1.90 -14.68 5.92
CA SER A 18 3.36 -14.75 5.88
C SER A 18 3.82 -15.49 4.61
N ALA A 19 4.61 -14.81 3.79
CA ALA A 19 5.19 -15.41 2.58
C ALA A 19 6.03 -16.67 2.88
N HIS A 20 6.74 -16.66 4.02
CA HIS A 20 7.65 -17.75 4.37
C HIS A 20 7.06 -18.82 5.30
N ARG A 21 6.03 -18.47 6.09
CA ARG A 21 5.44 -19.39 7.07
C ARG A 21 4.12 -19.98 6.61
N THR A 22 3.38 -19.26 5.75
CA THR A 22 2.09 -19.69 5.18
C THR A 22 2.04 -19.45 3.67
N PRO A 23 3.00 -19.99 2.88
CA PRO A 23 3.09 -19.72 1.44
C PRO A 23 1.85 -20.16 0.67
N ASP A 24 1.28 -21.32 1.00
CA ASP A 24 0.09 -21.83 0.32
C ASP A 24 -1.13 -20.92 0.54
N GLU A 25 -1.33 -20.41 1.78
CA GLU A 25 -2.37 -19.43 2.07
C GLU A 25 -2.16 -18.11 1.30
N MET A 26 -0.93 -17.67 1.18
CA MET A 26 -0.58 -16.48 0.41
C MET A 26 -0.94 -16.66 -1.08
N TYR A 27 -0.54 -17.77 -1.69
CA TYR A 27 -0.86 -18.06 -3.10
C TYR A 27 -2.37 -18.23 -3.32
N ASP A 28 -3.06 -18.91 -2.43
CA ASP A 28 -4.51 -19.06 -2.48
C ASP A 28 -5.23 -17.71 -2.38
N TYR A 29 -4.79 -16.87 -1.46
CA TYR A 29 -5.28 -15.50 -1.32
C TYR A 29 -5.11 -14.70 -2.61
N ALA A 30 -3.89 -14.66 -3.16
CA ALA A 30 -3.58 -13.88 -4.38
C ALA A 30 -4.42 -14.35 -5.58
N LYS A 31 -4.53 -15.64 -5.81
CA LYS A 31 -5.31 -16.23 -6.91
C LYS A 31 -6.81 -15.96 -6.80
N LYS A 32 -7.36 -15.98 -5.57
CA LYS A 32 -8.81 -15.81 -5.34
C LYS A 32 -9.24 -14.35 -5.20
N ALA A 33 -8.30 -13.42 -4.99
CA ALA A 33 -8.58 -12.02 -4.69
C ALA A 33 -9.48 -11.35 -5.75
N LYS A 34 -9.15 -11.51 -7.03
CA LYS A 34 -9.93 -10.94 -8.14
C LYS A 34 -11.38 -11.44 -8.18
N GLY A 35 -11.57 -12.75 -7.98
CA GLY A 35 -12.92 -13.36 -7.96
C GLY A 35 -13.78 -12.91 -6.77
N ARG A 36 -13.17 -12.36 -5.72
CA ARG A 36 -13.85 -11.75 -4.55
C ARG A 36 -14.10 -10.25 -4.71
N GLY A 37 -13.73 -9.65 -5.84
CA GLY A 37 -13.94 -8.24 -6.12
C GLY A 37 -12.83 -7.31 -5.60
N ILE A 38 -11.70 -7.85 -5.15
CA ILE A 38 -10.53 -7.05 -4.74
C ILE A 38 -9.90 -6.44 -5.99
N GLN A 39 -9.71 -5.12 -5.99
CA GLN A 39 -9.16 -4.36 -7.11
C GLN A 39 -7.68 -3.99 -6.92
N TYR A 40 -7.23 -3.84 -5.68
CA TYR A 40 -5.87 -3.46 -5.31
C TYR A 40 -5.42 -4.24 -4.08
N ILE A 41 -4.14 -4.57 -4.00
CA ILE A 41 -3.55 -5.20 -2.81
C ILE A 41 -2.41 -4.34 -2.31
N ILE A 42 -2.48 -3.91 -1.04
CA ILE A 42 -1.37 -3.26 -0.35
C ILE A 42 -0.74 -4.29 0.58
N ALA A 43 0.53 -4.62 0.34
CA ALA A 43 1.27 -5.60 1.11
C ALA A 43 2.43 -4.94 1.86
N GLY A 44 2.34 -4.89 3.19
CA GLY A 44 3.42 -4.47 4.07
C GLY A 44 4.28 -5.66 4.48
N ALA A 45 5.60 -5.55 4.34
CA ALA A 45 6.52 -6.59 4.73
C ALA A 45 7.86 -6.04 5.24
N GLY A 46 8.49 -6.74 6.19
CA GLY A 46 9.76 -6.36 6.81
C GLY A 46 10.84 -7.44 6.69
N GLY A 47 12.10 -7.03 6.70
CA GLY A 47 13.24 -7.91 6.56
C GLY A 47 13.40 -8.44 5.14
N ALA A 48 13.49 -9.75 4.98
CA ALA A 48 13.32 -10.43 3.69
C ALA A 48 11.86 -10.29 3.21
N ALA A 49 11.52 -9.11 2.76
CA ALA A 49 10.15 -8.65 2.51
C ALA A 49 9.61 -9.16 1.17
N HIS A 50 9.53 -10.48 1.00
CA HIS A 50 9.15 -11.13 -0.25
C HIS A 50 7.65 -11.12 -0.52
N LEU A 51 6.80 -10.84 0.48
CA LEU A 51 5.35 -10.92 0.38
C LEU A 51 4.77 -10.15 -0.82
N PRO A 52 5.12 -8.87 -1.06
CA PRO A 52 4.54 -8.12 -2.19
C PRO A 52 4.88 -8.74 -3.55
N GLY A 53 6.14 -9.10 -3.76
CA GLY A 53 6.61 -9.71 -5.01
C GLY A 53 5.99 -11.08 -5.27
N MET A 54 5.87 -11.93 -4.24
CA MET A 54 5.26 -13.25 -4.33
C MET A 54 3.75 -13.15 -4.62
N ILE A 55 3.04 -12.19 -4.01
CA ILE A 55 1.64 -11.91 -4.35
C ILE A 55 1.54 -11.43 -5.81
N ALA A 56 2.37 -10.46 -6.22
CA ALA A 56 2.35 -9.90 -7.57
C ALA A 56 2.62 -10.95 -8.66
N SER A 57 3.41 -11.98 -8.37
CA SER A 57 3.65 -13.11 -9.30
C SER A 57 2.45 -14.04 -9.47
N SER A 58 1.42 -13.91 -8.64
CA SER A 58 0.30 -14.84 -8.55
C SER A 58 -1.07 -14.22 -8.83
N THR A 59 -1.10 -12.93 -9.21
CA THR A 59 -2.33 -12.21 -9.54
C THR A 59 -2.06 -11.10 -10.55
N GLU A 60 -3.07 -10.74 -11.35
CA GLU A 60 -3.04 -9.56 -12.22
C GLU A 60 -3.54 -8.28 -11.51
N ILE A 61 -3.98 -8.39 -10.26
CA ILE A 61 -4.37 -7.22 -9.47
C ILE A 61 -3.12 -6.37 -9.16
N PRO A 62 -3.19 -5.03 -9.32
CA PRO A 62 -2.09 -4.15 -8.93
C PRO A 62 -1.68 -4.35 -7.47
N VAL A 63 -0.39 -4.62 -7.25
CA VAL A 63 0.19 -4.81 -5.92
C VAL A 63 1.07 -3.61 -5.55
N LEU A 64 0.82 -3.06 -4.36
CA LEU A 64 1.54 -1.95 -3.78
C LEU A 64 2.32 -2.46 -2.57
N GLY A 65 3.64 -2.32 -2.61
CA GLY A 65 4.55 -2.79 -1.56
C GLY A 65 4.93 -1.67 -0.59
N VAL A 66 4.81 -1.93 0.70
CA VAL A 66 5.21 -1.02 1.77
C VAL A 66 6.32 -1.67 2.58
N PRO A 67 7.57 -1.15 2.49
CA PRO A 67 8.66 -1.63 3.33
C PRO A 67 8.41 -1.28 4.80
N ILE A 68 8.48 -2.28 5.67
CA ILE A 68 8.30 -2.08 7.12
C ILE A 68 9.68 -1.95 7.77
N PRO A 69 9.88 -0.97 8.67
CA PRO A 69 11.14 -0.79 9.39
C PRO A 69 11.53 -2.06 10.16
N THR A 70 12.84 -2.36 10.18
CA THR A 70 13.42 -3.48 10.91
C THR A 70 14.45 -3.00 11.92
N LYS A 71 14.69 -3.81 12.95
CA LYS A 71 15.58 -3.44 14.06
C LYS A 71 17.04 -3.21 13.62
N HIS A 72 17.55 -4.01 12.66
CA HIS A 72 18.98 -4.01 12.35
C HIS A 72 19.35 -3.13 11.16
N LEU A 73 18.51 -3.04 10.12
CA LEU A 73 18.78 -2.31 8.89
C LEU A 73 17.78 -1.18 8.62
N GLU A 74 16.97 -0.82 9.63
CA GLU A 74 16.05 0.32 9.61
C GLU A 74 15.06 0.32 8.44
N GLY A 75 14.81 -0.84 7.86
CA GLY A 75 13.91 -1.04 6.72
C GLY A 75 14.58 -1.00 5.35
N ASN A 76 15.90 -0.78 5.26
CA ASN A 76 16.62 -0.86 3.99
C ASN A 76 16.58 -2.26 3.39
N ASP A 77 16.68 -3.28 4.23
CA ASP A 77 16.48 -4.70 3.87
C ASP A 77 15.08 -4.94 3.28
N SER A 78 14.05 -4.37 3.90
CA SER A 78 12.67 -4.44 3.42
C SER A 78 12.52 -3.73 2.08
N LEU A 79 13.03 -2.51 1.94
CA LEU A 79 12.97 -1.72 0.72
C LEU A 79 13.66 -2.46 -0.45
N LEU A 80 14.89 -2.92 -0.24
CA LEU A 80 15.65 -3.60 -1.30
C LEU A 80 15.06 -4.96 -1.68
N SER A 81 14.37 -5.63 -0.76
CA SER A 81 13.64 -6.87 -1.04
C SER A 81 12.39 -6.66 -1.90
N ILE A 82 11.81 -5.44 -1.92
CA ILE A 82 10.57 -5.12 -2.62
C ILE A 82 10.81 -4.40 -3.96
N VAL A 83 11.75 -3.42 -3.98
CA VAL A 83 11.84 -2.45 -5.08
C VAL A 83 12.43 -3.03 -6.37
N GLN A 84 13.40 -3.96 -6.29
CA GLN A 84 14.11 -4.50 -7.46
C GLN A 84 13.39 -5.72 -8.05
N MET A 85 12.14 -5.54 -8.48
CA MET A 85 11.38 -6.59 -9.14
C MET A 85 11.90 -6.89 -10.55
N PRO A 86 11.85 -8.16 -10.98
CA PRO A 86 12.22 -8.54 -12.33
C PRO A 86 11.24 -7.95 -13.36
N LYS A 87 11.74 -7.74 -14.59
CA LYS A 87 10.92 -7.30 -15.71
C LYS A 87 9.72 -8.25 -15.90
N GLY A 88 8.52 -7.69 -15.94
CA GLY A 88 7.27 -8.41 -16.17
C GLY A 88 6.43 -8.68 -14.91
N VAL A 89 6.98 -8.48 -13.72
CA VAL A 89 6.23 -8.62 -12.45
C VAL A 89 6.38 -7.33 -11.62
N PRO A 90 5.57 -6.31 -11.89
CA PRO A 90 5.70 -5.02 -11.21
C PRO A 90 5.11 -5.02 -9.80
N VAL A 91 5.78 -4.31 -8.88
CA VAL A 91 5.25 -3.90 -7.58
C VAL A 91 5.46 -2.40 -7.43
N ALA A 92 4.38 -1.64 -7.19
CA ALA A 92 4.49 -0.22 -6.87
C ALA A 92 5.06 -0.06 -5.46
N THR A 93 6.31 0.33 -5.33
CA THR A 93 7.01 0.40 -4.03
C THR A 93 6.92 1.79 -3.43
N PHE A 94 6.54 1.87 -2.16
CA PHE A 94 6.35 3.11 -1.41
C PHE A 94 7.48 3.32 -0.39
N ALA A 95 7.43 4.47 0.31
CA ALA A 95 8.39 4.81 1.33
C ALA A 95 8.38 3.81 2.51
N ILE A 96 9.48 3.73 3.25
CA ILE A 96 9.60 2.89 4.45
C ILE A 96 8.66 3.42 5.54
N GLY A 97 7.91 2.54 6.17
CA GLY A 97 7.13 2.81 7.38
C GLY A 97 5.80 3.53 7.14
N GLU A 98 5.44 4.38 8.11
CA GLU A 98 4.09 4.98 8.17
C GLU A 98 3.77 5.86 6.96
N ALA A 99 4.71 6.68 6.51
CA ALA A 99 4.51 7.53 5.33
C ALA A 99 4.21 6.70 4.08
N GLY A 100 4.94 5.60 3.87
CA GLY A 100 4.67 4.66 2.78
C GLY A 100 3.30 4.00 2.88
N ALA A 101 2.90 3.61 4.08
CA ALA A 101 1.59 3.00 4.33
C ALA A 101 0.44 3.98 4.04
N ILE A 102 0.55 5.24 4.47
CA ILE A 102 -0.43 6.29 4.17
C ILE A 102 -0.47 6.59 2.67
N ASN A 103 0.68 6.79 2.05
CA ASN A 103 0.77 7.13 0.64
C ASN A 103 0.32 6.00 -0.28
N SER A 104 0.53 4.73 0.08
CA SER A 104 0.00 3.60 -0.70
C SER A 104 -1.54 3.60 -0.71
N ALA A 105 -2.18 3.88 0.43
CA ALA A 105 -3.64 4.02 0.50
C ALA A 105 -4.14 5.22 -0.32
N LEU A 106 -3.49 6.39 -0.19
CA LEU A 106 -3.84 7.58 -0.97
C LEU A 106 -3.63 7.37 -2.48
N PHE A 107 -2.65 6.56 -2.87
CA PHE A 107 -2.43 6.22 -4.27
C PHE A 107 -3.56 5.33 -4.82
N VAL A 108 -4.02 4.34 -4.05
CA VAL A 108 -5.22 3.56 -4.40
C VAL A 108 -6.44 4.48 -4.54
N ILE A 109 -6.66 5.38 -3.58
CA ILE A 109 -7.74 6.37 -3.63
C ILE A 109 -7.62 7.26 -4.87
N SER A 110 -6.40 7.68 -5.24
CA SER A 110 -6.15 8.46 -6.45
C SER A 110 -6.49 7.68 -7.72
N MET A 111 -6.19 6.38 -7.79
CA MET A 111 -6.59 5.53 -8.92
C MET A 111 -8.12 5.38 -8.99
N ILE A 112 -8.79 5.17 -7.87
CA ILE A 112 -10.26 5.07 -7.82
C ILE A 112 -10.90 6.40 -8.23
N SER A 113 -10.34 7.54 -7.82
CA SER A 113 -10.89 8.88 -8.13
C SER A 113 -10.95 9.19 -9.62
N THR A 114 -10.16 8.53 -10.45
CA THR A 114 -10.21 8.70 -11.92
C THR A 114 -11.52 8.20 -12.55
N HIS A 115 -12.31 7.41 -11.81
CA HIS A 115 -13.57 6.81 -12.28
C HIS A 115 -14.73 7.01 -11.27
N ASN A 116 -14.49 7.79 -10.20
CA ASN A 116 -15.46 8.01 -9.13
C ASN A 116 -15.39 9.46 -8.63
N GLU A 117 -16.34 10.28 -9.07
CA GLU A 117 -16.41 11.70 -8.75
C GLU A 117 -16.53 12.00 -7.24
N ASP A 118 -17.21 11.15 -6.47
CA ASP A 118 -17.36 11.38 -5.03
C ASP A 118 -16.03 11.14 -4.30
N VAL A 119 -15.26 10.15 -4.73
CA VAL A 119 -13.91 9.91 -4.21
C VAL A 119 -12.98 11.04 -4.64
N GLU A 120 -13.09 11.54 -5.88
CA GLU A 120 -12.32 12.69 -6.37
C GLU A 120 -12.56 13.94 -5.51
N LYS A 121 -13.83 14.30 -5.25
CA LYS A 121 -14.19 15.44 -4.39
C LYS A 121 -13.60 15.32 -2.98
N LYS A 122 -13.64 14.12 -2.40
CA LYS A 122 -13.03 13.84 -1.09
C LYS A 122 -11.51 14.01 -1.14
N LEU A 123 -10.84 13.53 -2.20
CA LEU A 123 -9.40 13.64 -2.36
C LEU A 123 -8.95 15.10 -2.53
N VAL A 124 -9.66 15.90 -3.32
CA VAL A 124 -9.42 17.34 -3.46
C VAL A 124 -9.52 18.02 -2.09
N LYS A 125 -10.61 17.80 -1.35
CA LYS A 125 -10.82 18.36 -0.01
C LYS A 125 -9.73 17.93 0.97
N TYR A 126 -9.28 16.69 0.91
CA TYR A 126 -8.18 16.18 1.73
C TYR A 126 -6.88 16.96 1.46
N ARG A 127 -6.51 17.16 0.19
CA ARG A 127 -5.32 17.92 -0.22
C ARG A 127 -5.39 19.39 0.16
N GLU A 128 -6.55 20.03 0.02
CA GLU A 128 -6.77 21.40 0.47
C GLU A 128 -6.58 21.54 1.98
N LYS A 129 -7.09 20.61 2.78
CA LYS A 129 -6.88 20.58 4.22
C LYS A 129 -5.40 20.44 4.59
N GLN A 130 -4.65 19.60 3.88
CA GLN A 130 -3.21 19.45 4.06
C GLN A 130 -2.48 20.77 3.75
N LYS A 131 -2.78 21.39 2.62
CA LYS A 131 -2.22 22.68 2.21
C LYS A 131 -2.48 23.75 3.27
N LYS A 132 -3.72 23.88 3.73
CA LYS A 132 -4.11 24.86 4.77
C LYS A 132 -3.31 24.64 6.05
N LYS A 133 -3.18 23.38 6.51
CA LYS A 133 -2.40 23.06 7.70
C LYS A 133 -0.94 23.52 7.60
N VAL A 134 -0.30 23.33 6.43
CA VAL A 134 1.09 23.77 6.22
C VAL A 134 1.20 25.29 6.22
N LEU A 135 0.26 26.01 5.60
CA LEU A 135 0.25 27.47 5.55
C LEU A 135 0.02 28.12 6.93
N GLU A 136 -0.62 27.40 7.85
CA GLU A 136 -0.88 27.85 9.22
C GLU A 136 0.28 27.52 10.19
N MET A 137 1.27 26.73 9.77
CA MET A 137 2.44 26.43 10.59
C MET A 137 3.31 27.66 10.79
N LYS A 138 3.68 27.92 12.05
CA LYS A 138 4.64 28.96 12.43
C LYS A 138 5.85 28.28 13.05
N LEU A 139 7.03 28.86 12.82
CA LEU A 139 8.23 28.46 13.57
C LEU A 139 8.08 29.04 14.98
N ASP A 140 8.27 28.20 15.98
CA ASP A 140 8.44 28.66 17.36
C ASP A 140 9.77 29.44 17.41
N SER A 141 9.66 30.74 17.72
CA SER A 141 10.80 31.65 17.85
C SER A 141 11.52 31.48 19.17
#